data_b1ede6ac825423191944e1d4db4bcde9
#
_entry.id   b1ede6ac825423191944e1d4db4bcde9
#
_cell.length_a   1.000
_cell.length_b   1.000
_cell.length_c   1.000
_cell.angle_alpha   90.00
_cell.angle_beta   90.00
_cell.angle_gamma   90.00
#
_symmetry.space_group_name_H-M   'P 1'
#
loop_
_entity.id
_entity.type
_entity.pdbx_description
1 polymer ?
#
loop_
_entity_poly.entity_id
_entity_poly.type
_entity_poly.pdbx_seq_one_letter_code
_entity_poly.pdbx_strand_id
1 'polypeptide(L)'
;MITTLITDVLEQFRAEVQYDGDNYYTYDNIRRSFEFFSRYEKQILDLHRFGYGSLILEKLNQFHEEIAGNMPQRSIERYELYMYTGSLYNTGLVWLQNGKAESVDELSEVFCQIGRFPNRNQGSSD
;
A
#
# COMPACT_ATOMS: atom_id res chain seq x y z
N MET A 1 18.77 13.62 -2.10
CA MET A 1 18.88 12.96 -3.41
C MET A 1 17.88 11.85 -3.51
N ILE A 2 18.30 10.59 -3.69
CA ILE A 2 17.36 9.48 -3.85
C ILE A 2 16.49 9.32 -2.62
N THR A 3 17.08 9.37 -1.43
CA THR A 3 16.32 9.26 -0.18
C THR A 3 15.27 10.37 -0.08
N THR A 4 15.64 11.59 -0.49
CA THR A 4 14.71 12.71 -0.47
C THR A 4 13.56 12.48 -1.43
N LEU A 5 13.85 11.96 -2.64
CA LEU A 5 12.81 11.67 -3.62
C LEU A 5 11.83 10.63 -3.08
N ILE A 6 12.36 9.57 -2.48
CA ILE A 6 11.50 8.53 -1.89
C ILE A 6 10.66 9.12 -0.77
N THR A 7 11.26 9.94 0.08
CA THR A 7 10.54 10.57 1.17
C THR A 7 9.41 11.47 0.64
N ASP A 8 9.69 12.25 -0.40
CA ASP A 8 8.68 13.13 -0.99
C ASP A 8 7.51 12.34 -1.55
N VAL A 9 7.80 11.25 -2.25
CA VAL A 9 6.74 10.39 -2.79
C VAL A 9 5.89 9.81 -1.67
N LEU A 10 6.53 9.35 -0.59
CA LEU A 10 5.80 8.77 0.53
C LEU A 10 5.02 9.81 1.31
N GLU A 11 5.48 11.05 1.38
CA GLU A 11 4.70 12.11 2.00
C GLU A 11 3.41 12.36 1.23
N GLN A 12 3.47 12.28 -0.09
CA GLN A 12 2.25 12.37 -0.90
C GLN A 12 1.34 11.18 -0.65
N PHE A 13 1.91 9.99 -0.52
CA PHE A 13 1.13 8.80 -0.19
C PHE A 13 0.41 8.99 1.14
N ARG A 14 1.13 9.46 2.15
CA ARG A 14 0.56 9.71 3.47
C ARG A 14 -0.62 10.69 3.39
N ALA A 15 -0.49 11.71 2.54
CA ALA A 15 -1.53 12.71 2.42
C ALA A 15 -2.80 12.16 1.78
N GLU A 16 -2.68 11.14 0.93
CA GLU A 16 -3.82 10.62 0.18
C GLU A 16 -4.49 9.43 0.84
N VAL A 17 -3.74 8.63 1.59
CA VAL A 17 -4.31 7.47 2.28
C VAL A 17 -4.80 7.94 3.65
N GLN A 18 -6.08 7.72 3.90
CA GLN A 18 -6.69 8.20 5.12
C GLN A 18 -6.67 7.10 6.18
N TYR A 19 -6.25 7.47 7.37
CA TYR A 19 -6.29 6.60 8.53
C TYR A 19 -7.49 6.99 9.37
N ASP A 20 -8.32 6.02 9.67
CA ASP A 20 -9.56 6.25 10.42
C ASP A 20 -9.64 5.25 11.57
N GLY A 21 -8.76 5.44 12.55
CA GLY A 21 -8.76 4.60 13.73
C GLY A 21 -8.53 3.14 13.39
N ASP A 22 -9.53 2.32 13.67
CA ASP A 22 -9.41 0.88 13.48
C ASP A 22 -9.66 0.43 12.04
N ASN A 23 -10.00 1.36 11.15
CA ASN A 23 -10.45 1.03 9.80
C ASN A 23 -9.42 1.36 8.75
N TYR A 24 -8.15 1.10 9.04
CA TYR A 24 -7.12 1.36 8.04
C TYR A 24 -7.21 0.39 6.84
N TYR A 25 -7.53 -0.88 7.11
CA TYR A 25 -7.58 -1.90 6.05
C TYR A 25 -8.95 -1.86 5.37
N THR A 26 -9.20 -0.83 4.58
CA THR A 26 -10.47 -0.68 3.91
C THR A 26 -10.27 -0.74 2.41
N TYR A 27 -11.35 -1.09 1.71
CA TYR A 27 -11.35 -1.06 0.25
C TYR A 27 -10.91 0.32 -0.26
N ASP A 28 -11.42 1.38 0.35
CA ASP A 28 -11.10 2.72 -0.11
C ASP A 28 -9.61 3.02 0.02
N ASN A 29 -8.98 2.64 1.11
CA ASN A 29 -7.56 2.88 1.29
C ASN A 29 -6.73 2.02 0.34
N ILE A 30 -7.14 0.78 0.11
CA ILE A 30 -6.46 -0.09 -0.84
C ILE A 30 -6.55 0.51 -2.24
N ARG A 31 -7.74 0.98 -2.61
CA ARG A 31 -7.95 1.61 -3.90
C ARG A 31 -7.11 2.87 -4.06
N ARG A 32 -7.06 3.70 -3.03
CA ARG A 32 -6.22 4.91 -3.05
C ARG A 32 -4.75 4.56 -3.22
N SER A 33 -4.31 3.47 -2.62
CA SER A 33 -2.92 3.04 -2.75
C SER A 33 -2.60 2.65 -4.19
N PHE A 34 -3.47 1.89 -4.84
CA PHE A 34 -3.23 1.50 -6.23
C PHE A 34 -3.37 2.69 -7.18
N GLU A 35 -4.29 3.62 -6.90
CA GLU A 35 -4.35 4.86 -7.68
C GLU A 35 -3.06 5.66 -7.55
N PHE A 36 -2.52 5.71 -6.35
CA PHE A 36 -1.25 6.40 -6.12
C PHE A 36 -0.13 5.73 -6.91
N PHE A 37 -0.06 4.41 -6.87
CA PHE A 37 0.94 3.67 -7.64
C PHE A 37 0.83 3.99 -9.13
N SER A 38 -0.39 4.06 -9.64
CA SER A 38 -0.61 4.38 -11.04
C SER A 38 -0.13 5.79 -11.38
N ARG A 39 -0.44 6.73 -10.50
CA ARG A 39 -0.05 8.13 -10.73
C ARG A 39 1.46 8.31 -10.69
N TYR A 40 2.14 7.60 -9.81
CA TYR A 40 3.58 7.70 -9.65
C TYR A 40 4.32 6.55 -10.31
N GLU A 41 3.72 5.97 -11.33
CA GLU A 41 4.24 4.79 -12.01
C GLU A 41 5.69 4.97 -12.44
N LYS A 42 5.99 6.08 -13.09
CA LYS A 42 7.33 6.29 -13.61
C LYS A 42 8.37 6.31 -12.49
N GLN A 43 8.07 7.06 -11.43
CA GLN A 43 9.00 7.17 -10.32
C GLN A 43 9.20 5.82 -9.63
N ILE A 44 8.13 5.08 -9.42
CA ILE A 44 8.20 3.79 -8.74
C ILE A 44 8.99 2.78 -9.58
N LEU A 45 8.68 2.71 -10.88
CA LEU A 45 9.38 1.77 -11.76
C LEU A 45 10.85 2.14 -11.92
N ASP A 46 11.15 3.43 -12.04
CA ASP A 46 12.55 3.87 -12.17
C ASP A 46 13.33 3.54 -10.89
N LEU A 47 12.76 3.84 -9.73
CA LEU A 47 13.44 3.55 -8.47
C LEU A 47 13.67 2.04 -8.30
N HIS A 48 12.68 1.25 -8.64
CA HIS A 48 12.83 -0.20 -8.57
C HIS A 48 13.92 -0.69 -9.51
N ARG A 49 13.91 -0.19 -10.76
CA ARG A 49 14.88 -0.61 -11.78
C ARG A 49 16.30 -0.28 -11.36
N PHE A 50 16.49 0.83 -10.63
CA PHE A 50 17.83 1.22 -10.19
C PHE A 50 18.20 0.61 -8.84
N GLY A 51 17.41 -0.33 -8.33
CA GLY A 51 17.80 -1.09 -7.15
C GLY A 51 17.29 -0.54 -5.83
N TYR A 52 16.34 0.38 -5.84
CA TYR A 52 15.85 1.02 -4.62
C TYR A 52 14.54 0.43 -4.12
N GLY A 53 14.12 -0.73 -4.65
CA GLY A 53 12.86 -1.33 -4.25
C GLY A 53 12.81 -1.68 -2.77
N SER A 54 13.90 -2.22 -2.23
CA SER A 54 13.95 -2.57 -0.81
C SER A 54 13.79 -1.33 0.07
N LEU A 55 14.39 -0.22 -0.35
CA LEU A 55 14.30 1.02 0.41
C LEU A 55 12.87 1.56 0.40
N ILE A 56 12.19 1.46 -0.74
CA ILE A 56 10.78 1.87 -0.81
C ILE A 56 9.96 1.03 0.16
N LEU A 57 10.15 -0.28 0.15
CA LEU A 57 9.39 -1.17 1.04
C LEU A 57 9.69 -0.87 2.51
N GLU A 58 10.94 -0.61 2.82
CA GLU A 58 11.33 -0.26 4.18
C GLU A 58 10.61 1.01 4.65
N LYS A 59 10.54 2.02 3.79
CA LYS A 59 9.86 3.27 4.12
C LYS A 59 8.36 3.08 4.25
N LEU A 60 7.77 2.24 3.40
CA LEU A 60 6.34 1.93 3.53
C LEU A 60 6.06 1.21 4.85
N ASN A 61 6.92 0.29 5.24
CA ASN A 61 6.79 -0.37 6.54
C ASN A 61 6.83 0.65 7.66
N GLN A 62 7.76 1.60 7.61
CA GLN A 62 7.87 2.62 8.63
C GLN A 62 6.60 3.48 8.70
N PHE A 63 6.05 3.82 7.55
CA PHE A 63 4.81 4.59 7.51
C PHE A 63 3.67 3.82 8.18
N HIS A 64 3.53 2.55 7.87
CA HIS A 64 2.46 1.75 8.47
C HIS A 64 2.70 1.48 9.95
N GLU A 65 3.97 1.39 10.36
CA GLU A 65 4.28 1.26 11.78
C GLU A 65 3.87 2.51 12.56
N GLU A 66 4.02 3.69 11.96
CA GLU A 66 3.56 4.92 12.58
C GLU A 66 2.04 4.91 12.77
N ILE A 67 1.33 4.42 11.76
CA ILE A 67 -0.13 4.28 11.86
C ILE A 67 -0.49 3.29 12.97
N ALA A 68 0.26 2.19 13.08
CA ALA A 68 -0.02 1.17 14.09
C ALA A 68 0.17 1.69 15.51
N GLY A 69 1.05 2.68 15.69
CA GLY A 69 1.25 3.28 16.99
C GLY A 69 1.75 2.32 18.04
N ASN A 70 0.93 2.05 19.05
CA ASN A 70 1.32 1.24 20.20
C ASN A 70 1.19 -0.27 20.00
N MET A 71 0.98 -0.72 18.79
CA MET A 71 0.85 -2.16 18.53
C MET A 71 2.15 -2.87 18.92
N PRO A 72 2.07 -3.96 19.71
CA PRO A 72 3.29 -4.66 20.12
C PRO A 72 4.04 -5.22 18.92
N GLN A 73 5.38 -5.13 18.97
CA GLN A 73 6.20 -5.52 17.84
C GLN A 73 6.12 -7.01 17.51
N ARG A 74 5.84 -7.86 18.50
CA ARG A 74 5.78 -9.30 18.27
C ARG A 74 4.35 -9.82 18.32
N SER A 75 3.39 -9.01 17.94
CA SER A 75 2.00 -9.43 17.92
C SER A 75 1.63 -9.93 16.52
N ILE A 76 0.58 -10.73 16.48
CA ILE A 76 0.03 -11.18 15.20
C ILE A 76 -0.40 -9.97 14.37
N GLU A 77 -0.99 -8.98 15.04
CA GLU A 77 -1.45 -7.77 14.36
C GLU A 77 -0.29 -7.04 13.68
N ARG A 78 0.87 -7.04 14.30
CA ARG A 78 2.05 -6.41 13.69
C ARG A 78 2.51 -7.19 12.46
N TYR A 79 2.48 -8.52 12.53
CA TYR A 79 2.84 -9.32 11.36
C TYR A 79 1.83 -9.16 10.24
N GLU A 80 0.56 -9.03 10.57
CA GLU A 80 -0.46 -8.75 9.56
C GLU A 80 -0.17 -7.43 8.85
N LEU A 81 0.30 -6.44 9.59
CA LEU A 81 0.67 -5.15 9.01
C LEU A 81 1.76 -5.32 7.95
N TYR A 82 2.79 -6.10 8.27
CA TYR A 82 3.88 -6.33 7.32
C TYR A 82 3.41 -7.13 6.12
N MET A 83 2.53 -8.11 6.34
CA MET A 83 1.95 -8.86 5.23
C MET A 83 1.13 -7.94 4.32
N TYR A 84 0.36 -7.05 4.90
CA TYR A 84 -0.42 -6.09 4.14
C TYR A 84 0.50 -5.19 3.31
N THR A 85 1.52 -4.62 3.94
CA THR A 85 2.43 -3.71 3.26
C THR A 85 3.17 -4.40 2.13
N GLY A 86 3.71 -5.59 2.39
CA GLY A 86 4.45 -6.34 1.39
C GLY A 86 3.56 -6.74 0.23
N SER A 87 2.36 -7.24 0.52
CA SER A 87 1.41 -7.62 -0.52
C SER A 87 1.01 -6.42 -1.38
N LEU A 88 0.75 -5.30 -0.73
CA LEU A 88 0.32 -4.09 -1.43
C LEU A 88 1.41 -3.62 -2.38
N TYR A 89 2.64 -3.50 -1.89
CA TYR A 89 3.74 -3.01 -2.70
C TYR A 89 4.06 -4.00 -3.82
N ASN A 90 4.18 -5.28 -3.50
CA ASN A 90 4.54 -6.28 -4.50
C ASN A 90 3.47 -6.37 -5.58
N THR A 91 2.21 -6.40 -5.18
CA THR A 91 1.11 -6.48 -6.14
C THR A 91 1.08 -5.25 -7.04
N GLY A 92 1.21 -4.09 -6.43
CA GLY A 92 1.21 -2.85 -7.20
C GLY A 92 2.37 -2.78 -8.19
N LEU A 93 3.56 -3.19 -7.74
CA LEU A 93 4.74 -3.16 -8.59
C LEU A 93 4.58 -4.07 -9.81
N VAL A 94 4.14 -5.31 -9.60
CA VAL A 94 3.95 -6.26 -10.69
C VAL A 94 2.86 -5.77 -11.64
N TRP A 95 1.79 -5.20 -11.09
CA TRP A 95 0.71 -4.62 -11.89
C TRP A 95 1.24 -3.51 -12.81
N LEU A 96 2.09 -2.64 -12.29
CA LEU A 96 2.71 -1.59 -13.09
C LEU A 96 3.60 -2.20 -14.18
N GLN A 97 4.41 -3.20 -13.80
CA GLN A 97 5.30 -3.86 -14.75
C GLN A 97 4.54 -4.55 -15.87
N ASN A 98 3.33 -5.01 -15.58
CA ASN A 98 2.48 -5.66 -16.57
C ASN A 98 1.62 -4.68 -17.38
N GLY A 99 1.85 -3.39 -17.23
CA GLY A 99 1.17 -2.38 -18.03
C GLY A 99 -0.21 -2.03 -17.53
N LYS A 100 -0.51 -2.34 -16.27
CA LYS A 100 -1.80 -1.99 -15.65
C LYS A 100 -2.97 -2.56 -16.45
N ALA A 101 -2.89 -3.84 -16.76
CA ALA A 101 -3.93 -4.50 -17.56
C ALA A 101 -5.28 -4.48 -16.86
N GLU A 102 -5.27 -4.62 -15.54
CA GLU A 102 -6.49 -4.56 -14.73
C GLU A 102 -6.77 -3.11 -14.33
N SER A 103 -8.05 -2.79 -14.15
CA SER A 103 -8.39 -1.49 -13.60
C SER A 103 -8.04 -1.44 -12.11
N VAL A 104 -7.95 -0.22 -11.58
CA VAL A 104 -7.73 -0.04 -10.15
C VAL A 104 -8.83 -0.74 -9.35
N ASP A 105 -10.07 -0.62 -9.79
CA ASP A 105 -11.19 -1.26 -9.09
C ASP A 105 -11.07 -2.78 -9.10
N GLU A 106 -10.75 -3.36 -10.25
CA GLU A 106 -10.59 -4.81 -10.35
C GLU A 106 -9.47 -5.29 -9.44
N LEU A 107 -8.34 -4.62 -9.48
CA LEU A 107 -7.19 -5.00 -8.66
C LEU A 107 -7.51 -4.89 -7.18
N SER A 108 -8.21 -3.82 -6.81
CA SER A 108 -8.58 -3.60 -5.41
C SER A 108 -9.54 -4.65 -4.90
N GLU A 109 -10.51 -5.04 -5.74
CA GLU A 109 -11.46 -6.07 -5.35
C GLU A 109 -10.79 -7.42 -5.16
N VAL A 110 -9.88 -7.79 -6.05
CA VAL A 110 -9.15 -9.04 -5.91
C VAL A 110 -8.25 -9.02 -4.68
N PHE A 111 -7.60 -7.90 -4.45
CA PHE A 111 -6.73 -7.75 -3.28
C PHE A 111 -7.53 -7.94 -1.99
N CYS A 112 -8.69 -7.31 -1.90
CA CYS A 112 -9.53 -7.43 -0.72
C CYS A 112 -10.06 -8.85 -0.55
N GLN A 113 -10.44 -9.50 -1.65
CA GLN A 113 -11.00 -10.84 -1.60
C GLN A 113 -9.95 -11.84 -1.11
N ILE A 114 -8.75 -11.81 -1.68
CA ILE A 114 -7.70 -12.76 -1.33
C ILE A 114 -7.16 -12.47 0.06
N GLY A 115 -6.99 -11.18 0.39
CA GLY A 115 -6.50 -10.79 1.71
C GLY A 115 -7.54 -10.84 2.80
N ARG A 116 -8.78 -11.09 2.44
CA ARG A 116 -9.91 -11.15 3.38
C ARG A 116 -10.13 -9.81 4.07
N PHE A 117 -9.90 -8.73 3.34
CA PHE A 117 -10.22 -7.39 3.81
C PHE A 117 -11.64 -7.03 3.38
N PRO A 118 -12.33 -6.16 4.13
CA PRO A 118 -13.68 -5.74 3.72
C PRO A 118 -13.64 -5.08 2.36
N ASN A 119 -14.50 -5.52 1.46
CA ASN A 119 -14.58 -4.90 0.14
C ASN A 119 -15.69 -3.85 0.14
N ARG A 120 -15.90 -3.26 -1.05
CA ARG A 120 -16.87 -2.20 -1.23
C ARG A 120 -18.27 -2.57 -0.73
N ASN A 121 -18.64 -3.85 -0.88
CA ASN A 121 -19.98 -4.31 -0.60
C ASN A 121 -20.18 -4.88 0.80
N GLN A 122 -19.12 -4.97 1.60
CA GLN A 122 -19.16 -5.60 2.89
C GLN A 122 -19.07 -4.62 4.06
N GLY A 123 -18.72 -3.39 3.77
CA GLY A 123 -18.41 -2.42 4.82
C GLY A 123 -19.58 -2.06 5.71
N SER A 124 -20.80 -2.28 5.27
CA SER A 124 -22.00 -1.89 6.02
C SER A 124 -22.91 -3.04 6.35
N SER A 125 -22.48 -4.26 6.14
CA SER A 125 -23.35 -5.41 6.25
C SER A 125 -23.64 -5.81 7.69
N ASP A 126 -22.95 -5.25 8.61
CA ASP A 126 -23.14 -5.57 10.01
C ASP A 126 -23.68 -4.42 10.79
#